data_80013442b46e82cdb1c18ec3bc5ab048
#
_entry.id   80013442b46e82cdb1c18ec3bc5ab048
#
_cell.length_a   1.000
_cell.length_b   1.000
_cell.length_c   1.000
_cell.angle_alpha   90.00
_cell.angle_beta   90.00
_cell.angle_gamma   90.00
#
_symmetry.space_group_name_H-M   'P 1'
#
loop_
_entity.id
_entity.type
_entity.pdbx_description
1 polymer ?
#
loop_
_entity_poly.entity_id
_entity_poly.type
_entity_poly.pdbx_seq_one_letter_code
_entity_poly.pdbx_strand_id
1 'polypeptide(L)' 'MEDKVLNAMKEAGKPVRPGDIAKALGVDSKGVSKACAELKKAGKIHSPKRCYYEPVAE' A
#
# COMPACT_ATOMS: atom_id res chain seq x y z
N MET A 1 11.28 1.23 -1.59
CA MET A 1 9.90 1.37 -2.13
C MET A 1 8.85 0.91 -1.14
N GLU A 2 9.01 -0.25 -0.56
CA GLU A 2 8.02 -0.80 0.38
C GLU A 2 7.77 0.11 1.58
N ASP A 3 8.81 0.66 2.15
CA ASP A 3 8.66 1.56 3.30
C ASP A 3 7.88 2.81 2.94
N LYS A 4 8.12 3.36 1.76
CA LYS A 4 7.41 4.55 1.29
C LYS A 4 5.93 4.23 1.08
N VAL A 5 5.64 3.08 0.50
CA VAL A 5 4.27 2.64 0.28
C VAL A 5 3.56 2.45 1.61
N LEU A 6 4.21 1.78 2.55
CA LEU A 6 3.63 1.55 3.87
C LEU A 6 3.37 2.87 4.61
N ASN A 7 4.32 3.79 4.55
CA ASN A 7 4.15 5.10 5.17
C ASN A 7 3.00 5.88 4.55
N ALA A 8 2.87 5.80 3.23
CA ALA A 8 1.76 6.48 2.54
C ALA A 8 0.42 5.90 2.99
N MET A 9 0.34 4.61 3.19
CA MET A 9 -0.87 3.96 3.69
C MET A 9 -1.20 4.42 5.12
N LYS A 10 -0.20 4.50 5.97
CA LYS A 10 -0.37 4.93 7.35
C LYS A 10 -0.83 6.39 7.41
N GLU A 11 -0.25 7.23 6.58
CA GLU A 11 -0.64 8.65 6.52
C GLU A 11 -2.05 8.84 6.00
N ALA A 12 -2.47 7.99 5.07
CA ALA A 12 -3.82 8.05 4.53
C ALA A 12 -4.89 7.77 5.59
N GLY A 13 -4.56 6.90 6.56
CA GLY A 13 -5.47 6.55 7.64
C GLY A 13 -6.73 5.83 7.21
N LYS A 14 -6.73 5.28 6.00
CA LYS A 14 -7.88 4.57 5.42
C LYS A 14 -7.37 3.61 4.34
N PRO A 15 -8.18 2.62 3.96
CA PRO A 15 -7.79 1.72 2.88
C PRO A 15 -7.57 2.52 1.58
N VAL A 16 -6.51 2.21 0.87
CA VAL A 16 -6.15 2.88 -0.38
C VAL A 16 -5.81 1.87 -1.44
N ARG A 17 -5.90 2.27 -2.69
CA ARG A 17 -5.53 1.44 -3.82
C ARG A 17 -4.07 1.69 -4.20
N PRO A 18 -3.40 0.71 -4.82
CA PRO A 18 -2.03 0.92 -5.29
C PRO A 18 -1.90 2.12 -6.21
N GLY A 19 -2.88 2.36 -7.07
CA GLY A 19 -2.88 3.51 -7.96
C GLY A 19 -2.88 4.84 -7.22
N ASP A 20 -3.63 4.92 -6.12
CA ASP A 20 -3.68 6.13 -5.30
C ASP A 20 -2.31 6.41 -4.67
N ILE A 21 -1.65 5.35 -4.19
CA ILE A 21 -0.32 5.49 -3.60
C ILE A 21 0.70 5.88 -4.65
N ALA A 22 0.62 5.27 -5.83
CA ALA A 22 1.52 5.59 -6.93
C ALA A 22 1.41 7.06 -7.30
N LYS A 23 0.20 7.57 -7.36
CA LYS A 23 -0.07 8.96 -7.68
C LYS A 23 0.47 9.88 -6.58
N ALA A 24 0.27 9.51 -5.33
CA ALA A 24 0.74 10.30 -4.20
C ALA A 24 2.25 10.36 -4.12
N LEU A 25 2.92 9.25 -4.44
CA LEU A 25 4.38 9.18 -4.40
C LEU A 25 5.04 9.60 -5.71
N GLY A 26 4.25 9.76 -6.77
CA GLY A 26 4.79 10.10 -8.09
C GLY A 26 5.59 8.97 -8.71
N VAL A 27 5.21 7.73 -8.45
CA VAL A 27 5.90 6.55 -8.96
C VAL A 27 4.96 5.70 -9.81
N ASP A 28 5.53 4.71 -10.50
CA ASP A 28 4.76 3.80 -11.34
C ASP A 28 3.89 2.89 -10.47
N SER A 29 2.63 2.74 -10.86
CA SER A 29 1.69 1.88 -10.14
C SER A 29 2.14 0.41 -10.11
N LYS A 30 2.88 -0.02 -11.13
CA LYS A 30 3.41 -1.38 -11.15
C LYS A 30 4.37 -1.62 -9.99
N GLY A 31 5.22 -0.64 -9.71
CA GLY A 31 6.15 -0.72 -8.58
C GLY A 31 5.40 -0.75 -7.26
N VAL A 32 4.35 0.05 -7.14
CA VAL A 32 3.52 0.08 -5.95
C VAL A 32 2.79 -1.26 -5.76
N SER A 33 2.23 -1.81 -6.83
CA SER A 33 1.55 -3.11 -6.77
C SER A 33 2.49 -4.20 -6.28
N LYS A 34 3.72 -4.19 -6.78
CA LYS A 34 4.74 -5.14 -6.36
C LYS A 34 5.07 -4.96 -4.89
N ALA A 35 5.24 -3.72 -4.45
CA ALA A 35 5.51 -3.41 -3.06
C ALA A 35 4.35 -3.85 -2.16
N CYS A 36 3.11 -3.63 -2.60
CA CYS A 36 1.94 -4.08 -1.87
C CYS A 36 1.92 -5.60 -1.72
N ALA A 37 2.25 -6.32 -2.78
CA ALA A 37 2.31 -7.78 -2.73
C ALA A 37 3.34 -8.25 -1.70
N GLU A 38 4.51 -7.61 -1.70
CA GLU A 38 5.57 -7.94 -0.74
C GLU A 38 5.15 -7.63 0.69
N LEU A 39 4.54 -6.48 0.91
CA LEU A 39 4.08 -6.09 2.24
C LEU A 39 2.97 -7.02 2.74
N LYS A 40 2.07 -7.41 1.86
CA LYS A 40 1.00 -8.34 2.20
C LYS A 40 1.58 -9.70 2.58
N LYS A 41 2.57 -10.16 1.82
CA LYS A 41 3.24 -11.42 2.09
C LYS A 41 3.96 -11.39 3.43
N ALA A 42 4.54 -10.23 3.77
CA ALA A 42 5.21 -10.04 5.04
C ALA A 42 4.24 -9.83 6.21
N GLY A 43 2.94 -9.68 5.93
CA GLY A 43 1.94 -9.48 6.95
C GLY A 43 1.87 -8.06 7.48
N LYS A 44 2.43 -7.09 6.77
CA LYS A 44 2.43 -5.69 7.20
C LYS A 44 1.21 -4.93 6.72
N ILE A 45 0.56 -5.41 5.70
CA ILE A 45 -0.68 -4.84 5.20
C ILE A 45 -1.67 -5.96 4.90
N HIS A 46 -2.95 -5.60 4.78
CA HIS A 46 -3.98 -6.55 4.39
C HIS A 46 -4.96 -5.87 3.45
N SER A 47 -5.79 -6.67 2.79
CA SER A 47 -6.77 -6.17 1.84
C SER A 47 -8.17 -6.36 2.43
N PRO A 48 -8.76 -5.31 3.04
CA PRO A 48 -10.11 -5.41 3.59
C PRO A 48 -11.17 -5.49 2.51
N LYS A 49 -10.86 -4.95 1.33
CA LYS A 49 -11.74 -4.98 0.18
C LYS A 49 -10.90 -5.25 -1.07
N ARG A 50 -11.58 -5.70 -2.12
CA ARG A 50 -10.93 -5.93 -3.40
C ARG A 50 -10.23 -4.66 -3.87
N CYS A 51 -8.97 -4.78 -4.23
CA CYS A 51 -8.11 -3.70 -4.73
C CYS A 51 -7.75 -2.64 -3.68
N TYR A 52 -8.25 -2.73 -2.47
CA TYR A 52 -7.90 -1.82 -1.39
C TYR A 52 -6.92 -2.47 -0.43
N TYR A 53 -6.02 -1.68 0.10
CA TYR A 53 -5.01 -2.14 1.05
C TYR A 53 -4.95 -1.16 2.22
N GLU A 54 -4.72 -1.69 3.40
CA GLU A 54 -4.47 -0.85 4.57
C GLU A 54 -3.40 -1.51 5.44
N PRO A 55 -2.64 -0.71 6.21
CA PRO A 55 -1.63 -1.27 7.10
C PRO A 55 -2.30 -2.05 8.21
N VAL A 56 -1.68 -3.16 8.59
CA VAL A 56 -2.16 -3.95 9.71
C VAL A 56 -1.94 -3.15 10.99
N ALA A 57 -2.99 -3.02 11.77
CA ALA A 57 -2.90 -2.33 13.05
C ALA A 57 -2.04 -3.15 14.02
N GLU A 58 -1.15 -2.49 14.68
CA GLU A 58 -0.30 -3.11 15.70
C GLU A 58 -0.83 -2.88 17.09
#